data_0a8bc7f92ec14d0982d1eab38c5acb9d
#
_entry.id   0a8bc7f92ec14d0982d1eab38c5acb9d
#
_cell.length_a   1.000
_cell.length_b   1.000
_cell.length_c   1.000
_cell.angle_alpha   90.00
_cell.angle_beta   90.00
_cell.angle_gamma   90.00
#
_symmetry.space_group_name_H-M   'P 1'
#
loop_
_entity.id
_entity.type
_entity.pdbx_description
1 polymer ?
#
loop_
_entity_poly.entity_id
_entity_poly.type
_entity_poly.pdbx_seq_one_letter_code
_entity_poly.pdbx_strand_id
1 'polypeptide(L)'
;GRVVSPTLSLIVQRECDIDAFKPEPFYTVQLNCDNFTALSERFKDRNEAEQILNSCKNHSVTVKSTERKEKNERAPLLFDLTTLQRTANRELGYTSQQTLDYLQSLYEKKLCTYPRTDSRYLTDDMVSLIPELTRISAKICHSDVPLSLNTTICNSQKVTDHHAIVPTVSAMSADISVLPTGEREILRLVSRQLLCAVSEPFRYAETVAVLECRGYIFTVKGKETLADGWKAYTDSEPNDRIMPELKKNGEYPVKSVALKEGTTTAPAHFTED
;
A
#
# COMPACT_ATOMS: atom_id res chain seq x y z
N GLY A 1 -4.74 -19.46 28.62
CA GLY A 1 -3.46 -18.77 28.93
C GLY A 1 -3.57 -17.27 28.81
N ARG A 2 -2.63 -16.51 29.33
CA ARG A 2 -2.68 -15.03 29.35
C ARG A 2 -2.69 -14.37 27.95
N VAL A 3 -2.29 -15.09 26.91
CA VAL A 3 -2.30 -14.62 25.51
C VAL A 3 -3.43 -15.30 24.74
N VAL A 4 -3.52 -16.62 24.78
CA VAL A 4 -4.48 -17.40 23.95
C VAL A 4 -5.93 -17.00 24.23
N SER A 5 -6.34 -16.88 25.52
CA SER A 5 -7.72 -16.56 25.84
C SER A 5 -8.16 -15.16 25.40
N PRO A 6 -7.36 -14.09 25.61
CA PRO A 6 -7.68 -12.77 25.06
C PRO A 6 -7.71 -12.74 23.53
N THR A 7 -6.76 -13.40 22.86
CA THR A 7 -6.73 -13.49 21.40
C THR A 7 -7.98 -14.18 20.85
N LEU A 8 -8.35 -15.32 21.44
CA LEU A 8 -9.58 -16.03 21.07
C LEU A 8 -10.82 -15.16 21.30
N SER A 9 -10.88 -14.42 22.42
CA SER A 9 -11.98 -13.50 22.69
C SER A 9 -12.12 -12.41 21.64
N LEU A 10 -11.01 -11.84 21.17
CA LEU A 10 -11.02 -10.83 20.09
C LEU A 10 -11.51 -11.43 18.77
N ILE A 11 -11.08 -12.65 18.43
CA ILE A 11 -11.53 -13.35 17.22
C ILE A 11 -13.04 -13.61 17.29
N VAL A 12 -13.51 -14.18 18.41
CA VAL A 12 -14.93 -14.47 18.62
C VAL A 12 -15.76 -13.19 18.56
N GLN A 13 -15.30 -12.10 19.19
CA GLN A 13 -16.01 -10.81 19.11
C GLN A 13 -16.10 -10.30 17.67
N ARG A 14 -15.03 -10.43 16.90
CA ARG A 14 -15.02 -10.05 15.49
C ARG A 14 -16.00 -10.87 14.65
N GLU A 15 -16.07 -12.19 14.88
CA GLU A 15 -17.05 -13.06 14.21
C GLU A 15 -18.48 -12.67 14.59
N CYS A 16 -18.75 -12.40 15.89
CA CYS A 16 -20.05 -11.89 16.32
C CYS A 16 -20.41 -10.55 15.64
N ASP A 17 -19.45 -9.63 15.51
CA ASP A 17 -19.65 -8.34 14.83
C ASP A 17 -19.98 -8.53 13.34
N ILE A 18 -19.34 -9.51 12.69
CA ILE A 18 -19.59 -9.87 11.29
C ILE A 18 -20.99 -10.47 11.13
N ASP A 19 -21.34 -11.43 11.98
CA ASP A 19 -22.65 -12.14 11.94
C ASP A 19 -23.81 -11.20 12.26
N ALA A 20 -23.59 -10.25 13.18
CA ALA A 20 -24.60 -9.26 13.57
C ALA A 20 -24.72 -8.10 12.58
N PHE A 21 -23.78 -7.97 11.64
CA PHE A 21 -23.74 -6.84 10.70
C PHE A 21 -24.92 -6.89 9.73
N LYS A 22 -25.61 -5.76 9.62
CA LYS A 22 -26.69 -5.56 8.66
C LYS A 22 -26.24 -4.58 7.59
N PRO A 23 -26.12 -5.02 6.31
CA PRO A 23 -25.80 -4.10 5.22
C PRO A 23 -26.84 -3.00 5.09
N GLU A 24 -26.40 -1.74 5.09
CA GLU A 24 -27.26 -0.58 4.83
C GLU A 24 -26.97 -0.05 3.42
N PRO A 25 -28.01 0.23 2.60
CA PRO A 25 -27.82 0.84 1.31
C PRO A 25 -27.38 2.30 1.47
N PHE A 26 -26.60 2.78 0.51
CA PHE A 26 -26.30 4.19 0.34
C PHE A 26 -26.30 4.57 -1.14
N TYR A 27 -26.53 5.84 -1.39
CA TYR A 27 -26.67 6.39 -2.73
C TYR A 27 -25.67 7.52 -2.94
N THR A 28 -25.12 7.60 -4.14
CA THR A 28 -24.21 8.68 -4.53
C THR A 28 -24.59 9.18 -5.91
N VAL A 29 -24.71 10.49 -6.08
CA VAL A 29 -25.00 11.09 -7.38
C VAL A 29 -23.68 11.33 -8.09
N GLN A 30 -23.58 10.81 -9.32
CA GLN A 30 -22.45 10.97 -10.20
C GLN A 30 -22.80 11.92 -11.34
N LEU A 31 -22.01 12.98 -11.50
CA LEU A 31 -22.09 13.89 -12.64
C LEU A 31 -20.96 13.57 -13.60
N ASN A 32 -21.30 13.24 -14.84
CA ASN A 32 -20.34 13.00 -15.91
C ASN A 32 -20.21 14.27 -16.76
N CYS A 33 -19.01 14.86 -16.78
CA CYS A 33 -18.61 15.93 -17.65
C CYS A 33 -17.71 15.40 -18.76
N ASP A 34 -17.28 16.24 -19.73
CA ASP A 34 -16.50 15.75 -20.87
C ASP A 34 -15.24 14.97 -20.49
N ASN A 35 -14.45 15.51 -19.52
CA ASN A 35 -13.14 14.97 -19.19
C ASN A 35 -12.97 14.56 -17.73
N PHE A 36 -14.05 14.61 -16.94
CA PHE A 36 -14.01 14.21 -15.52
C PHE A 36 -15.40 13.77 -15.03
N THR A 37 -15.36 13.07 -13.90
CA THR A 37 -16.57 12.62 -13.18
C THR A 37 -16.53 13.17 -11.76
N ALA A 38 -17.60 13.85 -11.37
CA ALA A 38 -17.77 14.37 -10.01
C ALA A 38 -18.77 13.53 -9.21
N LEU A 39 -18.50 13.33 -7.93
CA LEU A 39 -19.33 12.54 -7.04
C LEU A 39 -19.85 13.41 -5.89
N SER A 40 -21.11 13.21 -5.52
CA SER A 40 -21.67 13.77 -4.29
C SER A 40 -21.13 13.02 -3.05
N GLU A 41 -21.49 13.47 -1.86
CA GLU A 41 -21.45 12.65 -0.66
C GLU A 41 -22.42 11.47 -0.74
N ARG A 42 -22.39 10.60 0.26
CA ARG A 42 -23.28 9.44 0.37
C ARG A 42 -24.58 9.85 1.07
N PHE A 43 -25.70 9.47 0.49
CA PHE A 43 -27.03 9.65 1.06
C PHE A 43 -27.59 8.30 1.53
N LYS A 44 -28.35 8.30 2.63
CA LYS A 44 -29.08 7.10 3.09
C LYS A 44 -30.43 6.98 2.40
N ASP A 45 -31.05 8.10 2.05
CA ASP A 45 -32.35 8.13 1.37
C ASP A 45 -32.16 8.21 -0.14
N ARG A 46 -32.75 7.25 -0.84
CA ARG A 46 -32.77 7.19 -2.29
C ARG A 46 -33.51 8.39 -2.90
N ASN A 47 -34.63 8.81 -2.29
CA ASN A 47 -35.43 9.90 -2.83
C ASN A 47 -34.66 11.24 -2.80
N GLU A 48 -33.91 11.48 -1.73
CA GLU A 48 -33.03 12.65 -1.62
C GLU A 48 -31.97 12.65 -2.75
N ALA A 49 -31.31 11.52 -2.97
CA ALA A 49 -30.34 11.39 -4.05
C ALA A 49 -30.96 11.55 -5.45
N GLU A 50 -32.19 11.04 -5.68
CA GLU A 50 -32.93 11.21 -6.94
C GLU A 50 -33.37 12.68 -7.17
N GLN A 51 -33.72 13.41 -6.12
CA GLN A 51 -34.02 14.86 -6.20
C GLN A 51 -32.79 15.64 -6.65
N ILE A 52 -31.61 15.35 -6.08
CA ILE A 52 -30.35 15.96 -6.46
C ILE A 52 -30.00 15.63 -7.91
N LEU A 53 -30.14 14.35 -8.29
CA LEU A 53 -29.93 13.90 -9.66
C LEU A 53 -30.78 14.70 -10.66
N ASN A 54 -32.08 14.81 -10.41
CA ASN A 54 -33.01 15.50 -11.28
C ASN A 54 -32.72 17.02 -11.33
N SER A 55 -32.31 17.60 -10.21
CA SER A 55 -31.95 19.04 -10.13
C SER A 55 -30.69 19.38 -10.92
N CYS A 56 -29.73 18.45 -11.02
CA CYS A 56 -28.46 18.67 -11.72
C CYS A 56 -28.51 18.30 -13.23
N LYS A 57 -29.57 17.63 -13.67
CA LYS A 57 -29.72 17.18 -15.05
C LYS A 57 -29.80 18.37 -16.02
N ASN A 58 -29.02 18.31 -17.10
CA ASN A 58 -28.94 19.38 -18.12
C ASN A 58 -28.46 20.74 -17.60
N HIS A 59 -27.71 20.77 -16.51
CA HIS A 59 -27.10 21.96 -15.96
C HIS A 59 -25.58 21.90 -16.07
N SER A 60 -24.90 22.98 -15.66
CA SER A 60 -23.45 23.05 -15.56
C SER A 60 -23.03 22.96 -14.09
N VAL A 61 -21.80 22.46 -13.87
CA VAL A 61 -21.11 22.55 -12.57
C VAL A 61 -20.16 23.74 -12.59
N THR A 62 -20.07 24.43 -11.46
CA THR A 62 -19.13 25.53 -11.22
C THR A 62 -18.05 25.08 -10.25
N VAL A 63 -16.79 25.31 -10.57
CA VAL A 63 -15.66 24.99 -9.68
C VAL A 63 -15.56 26.02 -8.57
N LYS A 64 -15.74 25.59 -7.32
CA LYS A 64 -15.61 26.46 -6.12
C LYS A 64 -14.14 26.58 -5.68
N SER A 65 -13.46 25.46 -5.63
CA SER A 65 -12.03 25.41 -5.27
C SER A 65 -11.33 24.24 -5.92
N THR A 66 -10.03 24.39 -6.12
CA THR A 66 -9.13 23.31 -6.51
C THR A 66 -7.91 23.40 -5.62
N GLU A 67 -7.56 22.28 -4.99
CA GLU A 67 -6.40 22.16 -4.14
C GLU A 67 -5.52 21.02 -4.65
N ARG A 68 -4.24 21.30 -4.90
CA ARG A 68 -3.23 20.30 -5.26
C ARG A 68 -2.22 20.21 -4.12
N LYS A 69 -2.01 19.00 -3.60
CA LYS A 69 -1.04 18.72 -2.54
C LYS A 69 -0.07 17.65 -3.01
N GLU A 70 1.22 17.95 -2.93
CA GLU A 70 2.24 16.94 -3.08
C GLU A 70 2.42 16.17 -1.79
N LYS A 71 2.53 14.85 -1.91
CA LYS A 71 2.71 13.92 -0.80
C LYS A 71 3.91 13.04 -1.05
N ASN A 72 4.62 12.75 0.05
CA ASN A 72 5.74 11.83 0.07
C ASN A 72 5.37 10.63 0.96
N GLU A 73 5.45 9.45 0.41
CA GLU A 73 5.32 8.20 1.14
C GLU A 73 6.71 7.61 1.34
N ARG A 74 7.13 7.54 2.59
CA ARG A 74 8.48 7.06 2.95
C ARG A 74 8.66 5.60 2.52
N ALA A 75 9.89 5.26 2.15
CA ALA A 75 10.29 3.88 1.94
C ALA A 75 10.00 3.03 3.19
N PRO A 76 9.57 1.77 3.03
CA PRO A 76 9.37 0.86 4.16
C PRO A 76 10.73 0.52 4.80
N LEU A 77 10.71 0.17 6.08
CA LEU A 77 11.90 -0.36 6.75
C LEU A 77 12.16 -1.81 6.31
N LEU A 78 13.34 -2.32 6.66
CA LEU A 78 13.70 -3.73 6.47
C LEU A 78 12.76 -4.66 7.27
N PHE A 79 12.85 -5.96 7.03
CA PHE A 79 12.07 -6.95 7.76
C PHE A 79 12.71 -7.32 9.11
N ASP A 80 11.87 -7.37 10.14
CA ASP A 80 11.99 -8.30 11.26
C ASP A 80 11.23 -9.59 10.94
N LEU A 81 11.26 -10.59 11.83
CA LEU A 81 10.56 -11.85 11.60
C LEU A 81 9.05 -11.65 11.44
N THR A 82 8.44 -10.87 12.32
CA THR A 82 6.98 -10.67 12.33
C THR A 82 6.48 -9.98 11.05
N THR A 83 7.15 -8.92 10.63
CA THR A 83 6.76 -8.21 9.39
C THR A 83 7.02 -9.03 8.14
N LEU A 84 8.06 -9.89 8.12
CA LEU A 84 8.27 -10.84 7.04
C LEU A 84 7.16 -11.90 6.99
N GLN A 85 6.79 -12.49 8.13
CA GLN A 85 5.70 -13.47 8.21
C GLN A 85 4.37 -12.89 7.71
N ARG A 86 4.02 -11.68 8.15
CA ARG A 86 2.81 -10.98 7.69
C ARG A 86 2.83 -10.74 6.19
N THR A 87 3.95 -10.27 5.66
CA THR A 87 4.07 -10.00 4.21
C THR A 87 4.03 -11.29 3.40
N ALA A 88 4.70 -12.35 3.85
CA ALA A 88 4.68 -13.65 3.20
C ALA A 88 3.27 -14.30 3.23
N ASN A 89 2.53 -14.13 4.33
CA ASN A 89 1.14 -14.60 4.39
C ASN A 89 0.26 -13.86 3.39
N ARG A 90 0.33 -12.52 3.35
CA ARG A 90 -0.48 -11.70 2.46
C ARG A 90 -0.16 -11.94 0.98
N GLU A 91 1.11 -12.05 0.60
CA GLU A 91 1.54 -12.08 -0.80
C GLU A 91 1.72 -13.51 -1.35
N LEU A 92 2.12 -14.44 -0.50
CA LEU A 92 2.46 -15.81 -0.91
C LEU A 92 1.53 -16.88 -0.28
N GLY A 93 0.68 -16.49 0.67
CA GLY A 93 -0.20 -17.42 1.38
C GLY A 93 0.52 -18.35 2.36
N TYR A 94 1.77 -18.06 2.72
CA TYR A 94 2.52 -18.90 3.68
C TYR A 94 2.08 -18.62 5.11
N THR A 95 2.01 -19.70 5.91
CA THR A 95 1.83 -19.55 7.35
C THR A 95 3.09 -18.98 8.01
N SER A 96 2.93 -18.44 9.21
CA SER A 96 4.06 -17.92 9.99
C SER A 96 5.14 -19.00 10.22
N GLN A 97 4.74 -20.26 10.42
CA GLN A 97 5.68 -21.37 10.60
C GLN A 97 6.43 -21.70 9.29
N GLN A 98 5.74 -21.79 8.17
CA GLN A 98 6.37 -22.04 6.86
C GLN A 98 7.39 -20.96 6.52
N THR A 99 7.04 -19.68 6.75
CA THR A 99 7.94 -18.55 6.53
C THR A 99 9.20 -18.66 7.38
N LEU A 100 9.06 -19.02 8.67
CA LEU A 100 10.19 -19.22 9.57
C LEU A 100 11.08 -20.38 9.10
N ASP A 101 10.47 -21.51 8.71
CA ASP A 101 11.22 -22.70 8.28
C ASP A 101 12.05 -22.43 7.02
N TYR A 102 11.46 -21.74 6.02
CA TYR A 102 12.18 -21.33 4.80
C TYR A 102 13.30 -20.34 5.11
N LEU A 103 13.04 -19.36 5.97
CA LEU A 103 14.04 -18.37 6.37
C LEU A 103 15.18 -19.02 7.18
N GLN A 104 14.87 -19.96 8.07
CA GLN A 104 15.86 -20.71 8.84
C GLN A 104 16.78 -21.51 7.89
N SER A 105 16.21 -22.18 6.89
CA SER A 105 16.99 -22.90 5.87
C SER A 105 17.89 -21.97 5.08
N LEU A 106 17.41 -20.79 4.69
CA LEU A 106 18.22 -19.77 4.02
C LEU A 106 19.38 -19.26 4.89
N TYR A 107 19.14 -19.10 6.20
CA TYR A 107 20.19 -18.73 7.16
C TYR A 107 21.27 -19.84 7.27
N GLU A 108 20.87 -21.10 7.39
CA GLU A 108 21.79 -22.22 7.45
C GLU A 108 22.63 -22.38 6.19
N LYS A 109 22.04 -22.04 5.01
CA LYS A 109 22.74 -21.94 3.73
C LYS A 109 23.58 -20.66 3.58
N LYS A 110 23.58 -19.79 4.59
CA LYS A 110 24.28 -18.50 4.60
C LYS A 110 23.80 -17.52 3.50
N LEU A 111 22.53 -17.61 3.10
CA LEU A 111 21.94 -16.73 2.09
C LEU A 111 21.17 -15.55 2.69
N CYS A 112 20.69 -15.68 3.91
CA CYS A 112 20.07 -14.61 4.71
C CYS A 112 20.74 -14.49 6.09
N THR A 113 20.54 -13.35 6.73
CA THR A 113 20.95 -13.11 8.12
C THR A 113 20.05 -13.82 9.10
N TYR A 114 20.33 -13.72 10.40
CA TYR A 114 19.64 -14.47 11.45
C TYR A 114 18.11 -14.20 11.44
N PRO A 115 17.28 -15.27 11.47
CA PRO A 115 15.84 -15.15 11.25
C PRO A 115 15.05 -14.55 12.42
N ARG A 116 15.50 -14.82 13.68
CA ARG A 116 14.73 -14.40 14.87
C ARG A 116 15.23 -13.06 15.37
N THR A 117 14.83 -11.99 14.70
CA THR A 117 15.12 -10.61 15.08
C THR A 117 13.84 -9.79 15.17
N ASP A 118 13.81 -8.84 16.07
CA ASP A 118 12.77 -7.82 16.23
C ASP A 118 13.21 -6.47 15.65
N SER A 119 14.47 -6.35 15.19
CA SER A 119 14.98 -5.14 14.59
C SER A 119 14.67 -5.05 13.11
N ARG A 120 14.36 -3.85 12.68
CA ARG A 120 14.14 -3.48 11.27
C ARG A 120 15.24 -2.57 10.73
N TYR A 121 16.39 -2.52 11.43
CA TYR A 121 17.53 -1.68 11.12
C TYR A 121 18.81 -2.51 11.04
N LEU A 122 19.76 -2.01 10.26
CA LEU A 122 21.14 -2.49 10.25
C LEU A 122 21.98 -1.69 11.26
N THR A 123 23.15 -2.20 11.59
CA THR A 123 24.14 -1.49 12.42
C THR A 123 24.89 -0.46 11.57
N ASP A 124 25.46 0.56 12.22
CA ASP A 124 26.13 1.67 11.51
C ASP A 124 27.39 1.22 10.74
N ASP A 125 28.07 0.17 11.19
CA ASP A 125 29.23 -0.43 10.52
C ASP A 125 28.84 -1.12 9.18
N MET A 126 27.56 -1.48 8.99
CA MET A 126 27.06 -2.06 7.76
C MET A 126 26.78 -1.05 6.63
N VAL A 127 26.90 0.25 6.88
CA VAL A 127 26.67 1.29 5.84
C VAL A 127 27.53 1.02 4.59
N SER A 128 28.78 0.60 4.76
CA SER A 128 29.70 0.29 3.65
C SER A 128 29.27 -0.92 2.82
N LEU A 129 28.46 -1.82 3.37
CA LEU A 129 27.94 -3.01 2.70
C LEU A 129 26.66 -2.76 1.89
N ILE A 130 25.95 -1.66 2.14
CA ILE A 130 24.67 -1.36 1.47
C ILE A 130 24.78 -1.43 -0.05
N PRO A 131 25.79 -0.84 -0.72
CA PRO A 131 25.89 -0.91 -2.18
C PRO A 131 26.03 -2.34 -2.70
N GLU A 132 26.74 -3.21 -1.98
CA GLU A 132 26.92 -4.60 -2.36
C GLU A 132 25.64 -5.41 -2.15
N LEU A 133 25.03 -5.30 -0.97
CA LEU A 133 23.75 -5.95 -0.65
C LEU A 133 22.62 -5.52 -1.61
N THR A 134 22.63 -4.25 -2.04
CA THR A 134 21.68 -3.73 -3.02
C THR A 134 21.88 -4.38 -4.40
N ARG A 135 23.14 -4.53 -4.87
CA ARG A 135 23.44 -5.23 -6.13
C ARG A 135 23.03 -6.70 -6.09
N ILE A 136 23.26 -7.37 -4.96
CA ILE A 136 22.82 -8.76 -4.75
C ILE A 136 21.29 -8.83 -4.85
N SER A 137 20.59 -7.95 -4.15
CA SER A 137 19.13 -7.91 -4.14
C SER A 137 18.56 -7.62 -5.53
N ALA A 138 19.15 -6.71 -6.28
CA ALA A 138 18.75 -6.39 -7.64
C ALA A 138 18.92 -7.62 -8.57
N LYS A 139 20.03 -8.35 -8.45
CA LYS A 139 20.25 -9.61 -9.18
C LYS A 139 19.19 -10.66 -8.85
N ILE A 140 18.86 -10.85 -7.57
CA ILE A 140 17.85 -11.81 -7.11
C ILE A 140 16.45 -11.46 -7.61
N CYS A 141 16.13 -10.16 -7.63
CA CYS A 141 14.84 -9.65 -8.08
C CYS A 141 14.73 -9.42 -9.58
N HIS A 142 15.81 -9.60 -10.35
CA HIS A 142 15.91 -9.25 -11.79
C HIS A 142 15.47 -7.80 -12.05
N SER A 143 15.93 -6.88 -11.23
CA SER A 143 15.60 -5.45 -11.28
C SER A 143 16.85 -4.58 -11.32
N ASP A 144 16.67 -3.31 -11.63
CA ASP A 144 17.75 -2.33 -11.59
C ASP A 144 18.13 -1.93 -10.16
N VAL A 145 19.35 -1.47 -9.98
CA VAL A 145 19.82 -0.88 -8.72
C VAL A 145 19.26 0.55 -8.59
N PRO A 146 18.77 0.97 -7.41
CA PRO A 146 18.36 2.35 -7.17
C PRO A 146 19.47 3.36 -7.53
N LEU A 147 19.09 4.49 -8.14
CA LEU A 147 20.04 5.55 -8.53
C LEU A 147 20.73 6.21 -7.33
N SER A 148 20.02 6.32 -6.22
CA SER A 148 20.54 6.80 -4.95
C SER A 148 20.24 5.80 -3.86
N LEU A 149 21.12 5.69 -2.84
CA LEU A 149 20.98 4.75 -1.74
C LEU A 149 20.73 5.50 -0.44
N ASN A 150 19.58 5.29 0.13
CA ASN A 150 19.23 5.79 1.45
C ASN A 150 19.87 4.91 2.54
N THR A 151 20.73 5.48 3.37
CA THR A 151 21.41 4.78 4.46
C THR A 151 20.72 4.94 5.82
N THR A 152 19.57 5.60 5.90
CA THR A 152 18.83 5.81 7.16
C THR A 152 18.30 4.52 7.79
N ILE A 153 18.38 3.42 7.05
CA ILE A 153 18.12 2.06 7.55
C ILE A 153 19.24 1.56 8.48
N CYS A 154 20.39 2.21 8.53
CA CYS A 154 21.46 1.93 9.49
C CYS A 154 21.30 2.82 10.72
N ASN A 155 21.07 2.19 11.86
CA ASN A 155 20.97 2.87 13.16
C ASN A 155 21.21 1.85 14.27
N SER A 156 22.44 1.78 14.77
CA SER A 156 22.84 0.84 15.83
C SER A 156 22.05 0.99 17.11
N GLN A 157 21.51 2.18 17.41
CA GLN A 157 20.68 2.39 18.62
C GLN A 157 19.31 1.69 18.55
N LYS A 158 18.88 1.29 17.34
CA LYS A 158 17.62 0.57 17.09
C LYS A 158 17.84 -0.91 16.80
N VAL A 159 19.04 -1.39 16.99
CA VAL A 159 19.39 -2.82 16.92
C VAL A 159 19.62 -3.31 18.34
N THR A 160 18.89 -4.36 18.70
CA THR A 160 19.02 -5.04 20.00
C THR A 160 20.09 -6.14 19.90
N ASP A 161 19.68 -7.40 19.82
CA ASP A 161 20.61 -8.54 19.75
C ASP A 161 21.06 -8.83 18.32
N HIS A 162 20.15 -8.67 17.36
CA HIS A 162 20.37 -8.95 15.92
C HIS A 162 19.79 -7.82 15.07
N HIS A 163 20.51 -7.48 13.99
CA HIS A 163 19.99 -6.55 13.00
C HIS A 163 18.90 -7.17 12.11
N ALA A 164 18.27 -6.36 11.26
CA ALA A 164 17.21 -6.75 10.35
C ALA A 164 17.60 -7.92 9.42
N ILE A 165 16.59 -8.59 8.87
CA ILE A 165 16.74 -9.67 7.92
C ILE A 165 17.09 -9.10 6.55
N VAL A 166 18.28 -9.47 6.02
CA VAL A 166 18.77 -9.07 4.69
C VAL A 166 19.49 -10.25 4.03
N PRO A 167 19.66 -10.25 2.69
CA PRO A 167 20.53 -11.21 2.04
C PRO A 167 21.97 -11.02 2.51
N THR A 168 22.76 -12.09 2.47
CA THR A 168 24.21 -12.02 2.75
C THR A 168 25.01 -11.86 1.46
N VAL A 169 26.28 -11.50 1.58
CA VAL A 169 27.21 -11.42 0.43
C VAL A 169 27.38 -12.78 -0.27
N SER A 170 27.20 -13.88 0.44
CA SER A 170 27.29 -15.24 -0.13
C SER A 170 26.20 -15.51 -1.18
N ALA A 171 25.07 -14.79 -1.11
CA ALA A 171 24.00 -14.91 -2.09
C ALA A 171 24.39 -14.40 -3.50
N MET A 172 25.49 -13.63 -3.62
CA MET A 172 25.99 -13.16 -4.93
C MET A 172 26.42 -14.31 -5.83
N SER A 173 27.07 -15.33 -5.26
CA SER A 173 27.61 -16.47 -5.99
C SER A 173 26.71 -17.71 -5.96
N ALA A 174 25.61 -17.66 -5.20
CA ALA A 174 24.70 -18.78 -5.08
C ALA A 174 23.85 -18.95 -6.35
N ASP A 175 23.64 -20.21 -6.75
CA ASP A 175 22.63 -20.54 -7.76
C ASP A 175 21.26 -20.63 -7.09
N ILE A 176 20.50 -19.55 -7.22
CA ILE A 176 19.17 -19.42 -6.58
C ILE A 176 18.15 -20.32 -7.29
N SER A 177 18.39 -20.73 -8.53
CA SER A 177 17.45 -21.54 -9.30
C SER A 177 17.27 -22.94 -8.73
N VAL A 178 18.28 -23.46 -8.03
CA VAL A 178 18.25 -24.79 -7.39
C VAL A 178 17.57 -24.81 -6.02
N LEU A 179 17.23 -23.63 -5.46
CA LEU A 179 16.53 -23.55 -4.20
C LEU A 179 15.08 -24.05 -4.32
N PRO A 180 14.55 -24.73 -3.30
CA PRO A 180 13.11 -24.97 -3.19
C PRO A 180 12.29 -23.69 -3.38
N THR A 181 11.10 -23.82 -3.97
CA THR A 181 10.26 -22.66 -4.32
C THR A 181 10.03 -21.72 -3.14
N GLY A 182 9.65 -22.25 -1.97
CA GLY A 182 9.39 -21.40 -0.79
C GLY A 182 10.63 -20.62 -0.33
N GLU A 183 11.81 -21.26 -0.33
CA GLU A 183 13.06 -20.57 0.02
C GLU A 183 13.39 -19.46 -1.00
N ARG A 184 13.22 -19.74 -2.29
CA ARG A 184 13.48 -18.77 -3.36
C ARG A 184 12.54 -17.57 -3.26
N GLU A 185 11.28 -17.79 -2.96
CA GLU A 185 10.27 -16.72 -2.81
C GLU A 185 10.54 -15.88 -1.56
N ILE A 186 10.90 -16.48 -0.43
CA ILE A 186 11.28 -15.74 0.79
C ILE A 186 12.57 -14.94 0.55
N LEU A 187 13.59 -15.50 -0.09
CA LEU A 187 14.81 -14.77 -0.42
C LEU A 187 14.53 -13.58 -1.35
N ARG A 188 13.64 -13.76 -2.33
CA ARG A 188 13.21 -12.69 -3.24
C ARG A 188 12.45 -11.60 -2.49
N LEU A 189 11.56 -11.98 -1.56
CA LEU A 189 10.80 -11.04 -0.75
C LEU A 189 11.72 -10.19 0.14
N VAL A 190 12.69 -10.82 0.80
CA VAL A 190 13.72 -10.13 1.61
C VAL A 190 14.57 -9.19 0.76
N SER A 191 14.98 -9.63 -0.43
CA SER A 191 15.79 -8.83 -1.37
C SER A 191 15.00 -7.62 -1.88
N ARG A 192 13.74 -7.81 -2.27
CA ARG A 192 12.85 -6.74 -2.70
C ARG A 192 12.65 -5.70 -1.60
N GLN A 193 12.50 -6.15 -0.35
CA GLN A 193 12.35 -5.23 0.79
C GLN A 193 13.60 -4.36 0.99
N LEU A 194 14.80 -4.92 0.79
CA LEU A 194 16.03 -4.13 0.85
C LEU A 194 16.06 -3.08 -0.27
N LEU A 195 15.71 -3.42 -1.50
CA LEU A 195 15.63 -2.46 -2.61
C LEU A 195 14.66 -1.33 -2.30
N CYS A 196 13.47 -1.67 -1.78
CA CYS A 196 12.52 -0.66 -1.33
C CYS A 196 13.11 0.24 -0.24
N ALA A 197 13.71 -0.36 0.80
CA ALA A 197 14.17 0.37 1.99
C ALA A 197 15.33 1.34 1.73
N VAL A 198 16.17 1.04 0.73
CA VAL A 198 17.27 1.93 0.32
C VAL A 198 16.87 2.95 -0.74
N SER A 199 15.66 2.87 -1.28
CA SER A 199 15.19 3.76 -2.35
C SER A 199 14.65 5.08 -1.82
N GLU A 200 14.50 6.04 -2.74
CA GLU A 200 13.84 7.31 -2.47
C GLU A 200 12.35 7.14 -2.13
N PRO A 201 11.74 8.10 -1.44
CA PRO A 201 10.31 8.10 -1.19
C PRO A 201 9.49 8.07 -2.49
N PHE A 202 8.35 7.38 -2.46
CA PHE A 202 7.33 7.53 -3.50
C PHE A 202 6.70 8.92 -3.39
N ARG A 203 6.66 9.66 -4.51
CA ARG A 203 6.10 11.01 -4.56
C ARG A 203 4.91 11.05 -5.49
N TYR A 204 3.83 11.67 -5.03
CA TYR A 204 2.62 11.85 -5.82
C TYR A 204 1.92 13.16 -5.47
N ALA A 205 1.12 13.67 -6.39
CA ALA A 205 0.23 14.80 -6.16
C ALA A 205 -1.21 14.30 -6.07
N GLU A 206 -1.92 14.75 -5.06
CA GLU A 206 -3.38 14.64 -4.97
C GLU A 206 -4.00 15.97 -5.34
N THR A 207 -4.95 15.94 -6.26
CA THR A 207 -5.76 17.11 -6.61
C THR A 207 -7.20 16.84 -6.22
N VAL A 208 -7.79 17.77 -5.47
CA VAL A 208 -9.20 17.72 -5.08
C VAL A 208 -9.87 19.00 -5.57
N ALA A 209 -10.89 18.85 -6.42
CA ALA A 209 -11.74 19.97 -6.83
C ALA A 209 -13.13 19.83 -6.19
N VAL A 210 -13.62 20.93 -5.62
CA VAL A 210 -14.97 21.05 -5.10
C VAL A 210 -15.78 21.83 -6.13
N LEU A 211 -16.90 21.24 -6.54
CA LEU A 211 -17.80 21.79 -7.53
C LEU A 211 -19.19 21.98 -6.93
N GLU A 212 -19.93 22.89 -7.50
CA GLU A 212 -21.34 23.11 -7.16
C GLU A 212 -22.22 22.97 -8.39
N CYS A 213 -23.32 22.25 -8.26
CA CYS A 213 -24.40 22.22 -9.23
C CYS A 213 -25.73 22.46 -8.52
N ARG A 214 -26.42 23.54 -8.85
CA ARG A 214 -27.76 23.88 -8.27
C ARG A 214 -27.80 23.87 -6.74
N GLY A 215 -26.73 24.35 -6.09
CA GLY A 215 -26.61 24.38 -4.63
C GLY A 215 -26.07 23.10 -3.98
N TYR A 216 -25.88 22.03 -4.75
CA TYR A 216 -25.33 20.76 -4.26
C TYR A 216 -23.84 20.66 -4.52
N ILE A 217 -23.11 20.07 -3.58
CA ILE A 217 -21.64 19.95 -3.63
C ILE A 217 -21.24 18.60 -4.20
N PHE A 218 -20.26 18.65 -5.10
CA PHE A 218 -19.63 17.49 -5.72
C PHE A 218 -18.12 17.59 -5.61
N THR A 219 -17.45 16.45 -5.61
CA THR A 219 -15.99 16.37 -5.49
C THR A 219 -15.39 15.57 -6.64
N VAL A 220 -14.32 16.08 -7.20
CA VAL A 220 -13.44 15.34 -8.12
C VAL A 220 -12.10 15.12 -7.44
N LYS A 221 -11.58 13.90 -7.47
CA LYS A 221 -10.26 13.56 -6.93
C LYS A 221 -9.39 13.02 -8.03
N GLY A 222 -8.20 13.59 -8.15
CA GLY A 222 -7.14 13.12 -9.03
C GLY A 222 -5.92 12.69 -8.22
N LYS A 223 -5.14 11.78 -8.79
CA LYS A 223 -3.83 11.37 -8.29
C LYS A 223 -2.87 11.27 -9.48
N GLU A 224 -1.69 11.80 -9.31
CA GLU A 224 -0.63 11.79 -10.32
C GLU A 224 0.68 11.38 -9.65
N THR A 225 1.30 10.32 -10.14
CA THR A 225 2.63 9.89 -9.68
C THR A 225 3.68 10.85 -10.20
N LEU A 226 4.49 11.41 -9.30
CA LEU A 226 5.59 12.33 -9.60
C LEU A 226 6.95 11.61 -9.65
N ALA A 227 7.12 10.58 -8.80
CA ALA A 227 8.29 9.72 -8.80
C ALA A 227 7.92 8.38 -8.13
N ASP A 228 8.25 7.28 -8.79
CA ASP A 228 7.91 5.94 -8.31
C ASP A 228 8.66 5.58 -7.01
N GLY A 229 9.88 6.10 -6.84
CA GLY A 229 10.67 5.83 -5.66
C GLY A 229 10.75 4.33 -5.33
N TRP A 230 10.53 3.96 -4.07
CA TRP A 230 10.56 2.58 -3.63
C TRP A 230 9.45 1.69 -4.25
N LYS A 231 8.36 2.28 -4.74
CA LYS A 231 7.26 1.50 -5.37
C LYS A 231 7.65 0.88 -6.71
N ALA A 232 8.71 1.38 -7.36
CA ALA A 232 9.28 0.76 -8.56
C ALA A 232 9.72 -0.71 -8.35
N TYR A 233 9.91 -1.12 -7.09
CA TYR A 233 10.29 -2.49 -6.72
C TYR A 233 9.13 -3.34 -6.21
N THR A 234 7.91 -2.83 -6.26
CA THR A 234 6.70 -3.55 -5.87
C THR A 234 5.89 -3.95 -7.09
N ASP A 235 5.04 -4.97 -6.94
CA ASP A 235 4.11 -5.39 -8.00
C ASP A 235 2.88 -4.46 -8.11
N SER A 236 2.92 -3.30 -7.44
CA SER A 236 1.81 -2.33 -7.43
C SER A 236 1.87 -1.47 -8.69
N GLU A 237 0.90 -1.60 -9.58
CA GLU A 237 0.74 -0.66 -10.68
C GLU A 237 0.36 0.74 -10.18
N PRO A 238 0.91 1.82 -10.77
CA PRO A 238 0.49 3.17 -10.47
C PRO A 238 -1.00 3.31 -10.75
N ASN A 239 -1.77 3.66 -9.73
CA ASN A 239 -3.20 3.94 -9.88
C ASN A 239 -3.39 5.45 -10.10
N ASP A 240 -2.87 5.94 -11.22
CA ASP A 240 -2.98 7.35 -11.59
C ASP A 240 -4.37 7.64 -12.14
N ARG A 241 -4.97 8.68 -11.60
CA ARG A 241 -6.21 9.27 -12.08
C ARG A 241 -5.94 10.72 -12.41
N ILE A 242 -5.42 10.94 -13.60
CA ILE A 242 -5.09 12.29 -14.06
C ILE A 242 -6.39 13.08 -14.21
N MET A 243 -6.46 14.21 -13.51
CA MET A 243 -7.58 15.14 -13.56
C MET A 243 -7.25 16.28 -14.52
N PRO A 244 -8.19 16.72 -15.39
CA PRO A 244 -7.97 17.89 -16.19
C PRO A 244 -7.79 19.13 -15.32
N GLU A 245 -7.13 20.16 -15.85
CA GLU A 245 -7.00 21.44 -15.16
C GLU A 245 -8.38 22.12 -15.02
N LEU A 246 -8.88 22.16 -13.79
CA LEU A 246 -10.15 22.82 -13.46
C LEU A 246 -9.88 24.21 -12.89
N LYS A 247 -10.28 25.25 -13.63
CA LYS A 247 -10.09 26.64 -13.22
C LYS A 247 -11.16 27.06 -12.22
N LYS A 248 -10.79 27.76 -11.16
CA LYS A 248 -11.73 28.33 -10.19
C LYS A 248 -12.75 29.21 -10.91
N ASN A 249 -14.02 29.06 -10.55
CA ASN A 249 -15.20 29.67 -11.19
C ASN A 249 -15.42 29.24 -12.66
N GLY A 250 -14.69 28.25 -13.16
CA GLY A 250 -14.96 27.63 -14.45
C GLY A 250 -16.27 26.85 -14.42
N GLU A 251 -17.04 26.95 -15.50
CA GLU A 251 -18.30 26.23 -15.69
C GLU A 251 -18.10 25.10 -16.70
N TYR A 252 -18.62 23.91 -16.35
CA TYR A 252 -18.49 22.72 -17.17
C TYR A 252 -19.87 22.06 -17.32
N PRO A 253 -20.33 21.80 -18.54
CA PRO A 253 -21.64 21.21 -18.80
C PRO A 253 -21.68 19.76 -18.30
N VAL A 254 -22.74 19.40 -17.61
CA VAL A 254 -23.04 18.02 -17.19
C VAL A 254 -23.63 17.29 -18.38
N LYS A 255 -22.93 16.28 -18.93
CA LYS A 255 -23.40 15.48 -20.06
C LYS A 255 -24.41 14.42 -19.65
N SER A 256 -24.19 13.80 -18.49
CA SER A 256 -25.13 12.84 -17.93
C SER A 256 -25.01 12.80 -16.41
N VAL A 257 -26.09 12.35 -15.77
CA VAL A 257 -26.17 12.15 -14.34
C VAL A 257 -26.56 10.71 -14.08
N ALA A 258 -25.91 10.05 -13.11
CA ALA A 258 -26.21 8.68 -12.73
C ALA A 258 -26.34 8.55 -11.21
N LEU A 259 -27.28 7.73 -10.77
CA LEU A 259 -27.35 7.29 -9.39
C LEU A 259 -26.50 6.04 -9.21
N LYS A 260 -25.54 6.08 -8.29
CA LYS A 260 -24.76 4.93 -7.86
C LYS A 260 -25.31 4.44 -6.54
N GLU A 261 -25.64 3.16 -6.52
CA GLU A 261 -26.11 2.45 -5.35
C GLU A 261 -25.00 1.53 -4.83
N GLY A 262 -24.79 1.55 -3.52
CA GLY A 262 -23.84 0.71 -2.82
C GLY A 262 -24.43 0.24 -1.49
N THR A 263 -23.76 -0.73 -0.88
CA THR A 263 -24.09 -1.21 0.46
C THR A 263 -22.86 -1.13 1.35
N THR A 264 -23.07 -0.89 2.63
CA THR A 264 -22.01 -1.00 3.63
C THR A 264 -21.56 -2.46 3.73
N THR A 265 -20.30 -2.70 4.07
CA THR A 265 -19.72 -4.05 4.22
C THR A 265 -19.38 -4.34 5.68
N ALA A 266 -19.51 -5.60 6.08
CA ALA A 266 -19.06 -6.05 7.40
C ALA A 266 -17.56 -5.81 7.60
N PRO A 267 -17.09 -5.73 8.85
CA PRO A 267 -15.64 -5.77 9.14
C PRO A 267 -15.02 -7.03 8.53
N ALA A 268 -13.78 -6.94 8.07
CA ALA A 268 -13.06 -8.11 7.60
C ALA A 268 -12.71 -9.06 8.75
N HIS A 269 -12.62 -10.36 8.46
CA HIS A 269 -12.05 -11.33 9.40
C HIS A 269 -10.61 -10.95 9.76
N PHE A 270 -10.15 -11.36 10.94
CA PHE A 270 -8.74 -11.28 11.26
C PHE A 270 -7.96 -12.29 10.40
N THR A 271 -6.77 -11.89 10.00
CA THR A 271 -5.80 -12.70 9.25
C THR A 271 -4.49 -12.80 10.05
N GLU A 272 -3.55 -13.60 9.58
CA GLU A 272 -2.18 -13.61 10.14
C GLU A 272 -1.38 -12.35 9.77
N ASP A 273 -1.88 -11.53 8.84
CA ASP A 273 -1.29 -10.25 8.41
C ASP A 273 -1.60 -9.10 9.42
#